data_33d1b70887141eafea160b7bcb02e0d6
#
_entry.id   33d1b70887141eafea160b7bcb02e0d6
#
_cell.length_a   1.000
_cell.length_b   1.000
_cell.length_c   1.000
_cell.angle_alpha   90.00
_cell.angle_beta   90.00
_cell.angle_gamma   90.00
#
_symmetry.space_group_name_H-M   'P 1'
#
loop_
_entity.id
_entity.type
_entity.pdbx_description
1 polymer ?
#
loop_
_entity_poly.entity_id
_entity_poly.type
_entity_poly.pdbx_seq_one_letter_code
_entity_poly.pdbx_strand_id
1 'polypeptide(L)'
;RKGLTISELLVAMAIIGVIAVLVIPGFLKDYHKKLYTTQLKKTYGMIYSAIEEACSDYNVTAFSQTPYFTATANTEKQGEFLNKYFKVVKPADNTITNKFNPTYRSLTNTDIGQPIAIESSAAKVTLKSGEALGLYCFSSNSAPKRRCYVTVDINSTDGPNIGGRDMFRFTIDADTNDLYGVTGWTQCQPDGSKPTGDEGGHGCLARIMKDNWVMNY
;
A
#
# COMPACT_ATOMS: atom_id res chain seq x y z
N ARG A 1 -29.99 -48.53 12.53
CA ARG A 1 -29.09 -47.45 12.00
C ARG A 1 -28.19 -48.11 10.93
N LYS A 2 -28.28 -47.67 9.67
CA LYS A 2 -27.36 -48.12 8.62
C LYS A 2 -26.05 -47.34 8.76
N GLY A 3 -24.95 -48.06 8.94
CA GLY A 3 -23.60 -47.44 8.92
C GLY A 3 -23.15 -47.26 7.47
N LEU A 4 -22.29 -46.21 7.24
CA LEU A 4 -21.63 -45.98 5.96
C LEU A 4 -20.60 -47.11 5.68
N THR A 5 -20.53 -47.56 4.45
CA THR A 5 -19.49 -48.47 4.01
C THR A 5 -18.18 -47.75 3.73
N ILE A 6 -17.06 -48.42 3.82
CA ILE A 6 -15.72 -47.86 3.53
C ILE A 6 -15.66 -47.29 2.11
N SER A 7 -16.29 -47.95 1.14
CA SER A 7 -16.35 -47.51 -0.25
C SER A 7 -17.13 -46.20 -0.43
N GLU A 8 -18.27 -46.05 0.26
CA GLU A 8 -19.05 -44.81 0.24
C GLU A 8 -18.24 -43.62 0.85
N LEU A 9 -17.51 -43.89 1.93
CA LEU A 9 -16.63 -42.88 2.54
C LEU A 9 -15.50 -42.45 1.60
N LEU A 10 -14.84 -43.40 0.94
CA LEU A 10 -13.76 -43.12 -0.01
C LEU A 10 -14.24 -42.31 -1.21
N VAL A 11 -15.40 -42.65 -1.77
CA VAL A 11 -15.99 -41.90 -2.90
C VAL A 11 -16.37 -40.48 -2.43
N ALA A 12 -16.97 -40.32 -1.26
CA ALA A 12 -17.30 -38.98 -0.72
C ALA A 12 -16.05 -38.12 -0.51
N MET A 13 -14.98 -38.67 0.07
CA MET A 13 -13.71 -37.96 0.23
C MET A 13 -13.06 -37.56 -1.09
N ALA A 14 -13.11 -38.45 -2.10
CA ALA A 14 -12.58 -38.11 -3.42
C ALA A 14 -13.33 -36.94 -4.07
N ILE A 15 -14.65 -36.93 -3.99
CA ILE A 15 -15.49 -35.83 -4.52
C ILE A 15 -15.19 -34.51 -3.79
N ILE A 16 -15.15 -34.54 -2.46
CA ILE A 16 -14.83 -33.35 -1.66
C ILE A 16 -13.43 -32.80 -1.99
N GLY A 17 -12.44 -33.71 -2.15
CA GLY A 17 -11.08 -33.34 -2.54
C GLY A 17 -11.02 -32.63 -3.88
N VAL A 18 -11.72 -33.12 -4.90
CA VAL A 18 -11.76 -32.48 -6.23
C VAL A 18 -12.44 -31.12 -6.16
N ILE A 19 -13.57 -31.00 -5.46
CA ILE A 19 -14.27 -29.73 -5.30
C ILE A 19 -13.40 -28.72 -4.56
N ALA A 20 -12.72 -29.13 -3.49
CA ALA A 20 -11.86 -28.27 -2.70
C ALA A 20 -10.70 -27.69 -3.55
N VAL A 21 -10.04 -28.50 -4.35
CA VAL A 21 -8.94 -28.05 -5.22
C VAL A 21 -9.40 -27.00 -6.25
N LEU A 22 -10.62 -27.12 -6.77
CA LEU A 22 -11.16 -26.19 -7.76
C LEU A 22 -11.68 -24.87 -7.14
N VAL A 23 -12.28 -24.93 -5.95
CA VAL A 23 -12.99 -23.80 -5.35
C VAL A 23 -12.07 -22.94 -4.47
N ILE A 24 -11.20 -23.55 -3.67
CA ILE A 24 -10.39 -22.86 -2.68
C ILE A 24 -9.49 -21.75 -3.28
N PRO A 25 -8.75 -21.97 -4.40
CA PRO A 25 -7.87 -20.92 -4.95
C PRO A 25 -8.62 -19.66 -5.37
N GLY A 26 -9.80 -19.79 -5.97
CA GLY A 26 -10.66 -18.65 -6.35
C GLY A 26 -11.13 -17.86 -5.13
N PHE A 27 -11.66 -18.58 -4.14
CA PHE A 27 -12.14 -17.97 -2.89
C PHE A 27 -11.03 -17.24 -2.13
N LEU A 28 -9.84 -17.82 -2.02
CA LEU A 28 -8.70 -17.19 -1.37
C LEU A 28 -8.26 -15.90 -2.08
N LYS A 29 -8.27 -15.88 -3.41
CA LYS A 29 -7.94 -14.69 -4.19
C LYS A 29 -8.88 -13.53 -3.88
N ASP A 30 -10.18 -13.77 -3.87
CA ASP A 30 -11.19 -12.74 -3.59
C ASP A 30 -11.17 -12.30 -2.12
N TYR A 31 -10.91 -13.23 -1.21
CA TYR A 31 -10.71 -12.93 0.20
C TYR A 31 -9.50 -11.99 0.41
N HIS A 32 -8.36 -12.28 -0.20
CA HIS A 32 -7.17 -11.43 -0.10
C HIS A 32 -7.40 -10.03 -0.70
N LYS A 33 -8.08 -9.92 -1.84
CA LYS A 33 -8.44 -8.61 -2.41
C LYS A 33 -9.26 -7.77 -1.43
N LYS A 34 -10.27 -8.38 -0.82
CA LYS A 34 -11.12 -7.70 0.17
C LYS A 34 -10.35 -7.34 1.45
N LEU A 35 -9.47 -8.22 1.91
CA LEU A 35 -8.62 -7.96 3.07
C LEU A 35 -7.69 -6.77 2.81
N TYR A 36 -6.96 -6.77 1.71
CA TYR A 36 -6.01 -5.71 1.36
C TYR A 36 -6.70 -4.37 1.15
N THR A 37 -7.85 -4.32 0.47
CA THR A 37 -8.58 -3.05 0.31
C THR A 37 -9.14 -2.52 1.63
N THR A 38 -9.54 -3.39 2.55
CA THR A 38 -9.99 -3.00 3.89
C THR A 38 -8.83 -2.41 4.70
N GLN A 39 -7.66 -3.06 4.69
CA GLN A 39 -6.46 -2.56 5.35
C GLN A 39 -5.99 -1.25 4.72
N LEU A 40 -5.98 -1.16 3.39
CA LEU A 40 -5.61 0.04 2.64
C LEU A 40 -6.52 1.24 3.00
N LYS A 41 -7.83 1.02 3.09
CA LYS A 41 -8.77 2.05 3.53
C LYS A 41 -8.53 2.50 4.96
N LYS A 42 -8.20 1.57 5.86
CA LYS A 42 -7.79 1.89 7.23
C LYS A 42 -6.52 2.73 7.24
N THR A 43 -5.52 2.35 6.45
CA THR A 43 -4.24 3.08 6.35
C THR A 43 -4.45 4.49 5.78
N TYR A 44 -5.35 4.66 4.79
CA TYR A 44 -5.78 5.97 4.31
C TYR A 44 -6.29 6.85 5.45
N GLY A 45 -7.20 6.33 6.27
CA GLY A 45 -7.74 7.06 7.43
C GLY A 45 -6.65 7.41 8.47
N MET A 46 -5.70 6.51 8.70
CA MET A 46 -4.58 6.77 9.61
C MET A 46 -3.66 7.88 9.09
N ILE A 47 -3.33 7.89 7.79
CA ILE A 47 -2.51 8.92 7.17
C ILE A 47 -3.22 10.27 7.25
N TYR A 48 -4.50 10.31 6.90
CA TYR A 48 -5.30 11.53 6.95
C TYR A 48 -5.35 12.10 8.38
N SER A 49 -5.67 11.28 9.37
CA SER A 49 -5.70 11.69 10.78
C SER A 49 -4.34 12.19 11.28
N ALA A 50 -3.25 11.56 10.85
CA ALA A 50 -1.90 11.98 11.24
C ALA A 50 -1.54 13.37 10.66
N ILE A 51 -1.98 13.68 9.44
CA ILE A 51 -1.80 15.01 8.83
C ILE A 51 -2.57 16.06 9.61
N GLU A 52 -3.86 15.80 9.90
CA GLU A 52 -4.72 16.73 10.65
C GLU A 52 -4.18 16.96 12.07
N GLU A 53 -3.73 15.92 12.76
CA GLU A 53 -3.14 16.02 14.08
C GLU A 53 -1.83 16.83 14.04
N ALA A 54 -0.98 16.62 13.04
CA ALA A 54 0.23 17.39 12.85
C ALA A 54 -0.07 18.87 12.59
N CYS A 55 -1.04 19.20 11.75
CA CYS A 55 -1.47 20.58 11.52
C CYS A 55 -2.02 21.23 12.80
N SER A 56 -2.82 20.49 13.57
CA SER A 56 -3.36 20.95 14.85
C SER A 56 -2.26 21.24 15.88
N ASP A 57 -1.30 20.33 16.02
CA ASP A 57 -0.18 20.48 16.97
C ASP A 57 0.66 21.75 16.74
N TYR A 58 0.78 22.17 15.49
CA TYR A 58 1.53 23.37 15.12
C TYR A 58 0.64 24.58 14.84
N ASN A 59 -0.68 24.45 15.06
CA ASN A 59 -1.66 25.50 14.80
C ASN A 59 -1.54 26.11 13.38
N VAL A 60 -1.42 25.23 12.39
CA VAL A 60 -1.32 25.54 10.96
C VAL A 60 -2.44 24.87 10.18
N THR A 61 -2.72 25.35 8.97
CA THR A 61 -3.81 24.84 8.12
C THR A 61 -3.37 23.86 7.06
N ALA A 62 -2.06 23.79 6.78
CA ALA A 62 -1.51 22.95 5.72
C ALA A 62 -0.28 22.18 6.23
N PHE A 63 -0.15 20.93 5.79
CA PHE A 63 0.98 20.07 6.14
C PHE A 63 2.32 20.68 5.71
N SER A 64 2.34 21.43 4.61
CA SER A 64 3.51 22.14 4.11
C SER A 64 4.04 23.23 5.07
N GLN A 65 3.25 23.64 6.06
CA GLN A 65 3.63 24.63 7.08
C GLN A 65 4.16 23.96 8.36
N THR A 66 4.07 22.64 8.45
CA THR A 66 4.64 21.89 9.60
C THR A 66 6.16 21.74 9.44
N PRO A 67 6.91 21.52 10.53
CA PRO A 67 8.35 21.25 10.45
C PRO A 67 8.70 19.91 9.77
N TYR A 68 7.72 19.06 9.51
CA TYR A 68 7.90 17.75 8.87
C TYR A 68 7.97 17.83 7.36
N PHE A 69 7.41 18.88 6.76
CA PHE A 69 7.56 19.13 5.32
C PHE A 69 8.85 19.90 5.05
N THR A 70 9.62 19.42 4.09
CA THR A 70 10.83 20.09 3.60
C THR A 70 10.83 20.10 2.08
N ALA A 71 11.30 21.22 1.48
CA ALA A 71 11.34 21.38 0.02
C ALA A 71 12.26 20.36 -0.67
N THR A 72 13.26 19.88 0.05
CA THR A 72 14.12 18.77 -0.33
C THR A 72 13.90 17.65 0.67
N ALA A 73 13.87 16.41 0.21
CA ALA A 73 13.64 15.27 1.07
C ALA A 73 14.56 15.28 2.31
N ASN A 74 13.95 15.11 3.47
CA ASN A 74 14.65 15.06 4.76
C ASN A 74 14.13 13.87 5.56
N THR A 75 14.91 12.80 5.55
CA THR A 75 14.54 11.54 6.19
C THR A 75 14.34 11.67 7.70
N GLU A 76 15.11 12.54 8.36
CA GLU A 76 15.00 12.77 9.80
C GLU A 76 13.64 13.40 10.16
N LYS A 77 13.29 14.52 9.50
CA LYS A 77 12.01 15.21 9.76
C LYS A 77 10.79 14.37 9.40
N GLN A 78 10.86 13.65 8.30
CA GLN A 78 9.82 12.71 7.89
C GLN A 78 9.73 11.51 8.84
N GLY A 79 10.88 11.05 9.37
CA GLY A 79 10.95 10.02 10.40
C GLY A 79 10.36 10.47 11.74
N GLU A 80 10.61 11.71 12.16
CA GLU A 80 9.99 12.31 13.34
C GLU A 80 8.45 12.31 13.22
N PHE A 81 7.91 12.68 12.05
CA PHE A 81 6.47 12.63 11.78
C PHE A 81 5.92 11.21 11.92
N LEU A 82 6.55 10.24 11.26
CA LEU A 82 6.10 8.85 11.31
C LEU A 82 6.16 8.27 12.73
N ASN A 83 7.21 8.59 13.49
CA ASN A 83 7.36 8.11 14.87
C ASN A 83 6.37 8.76 15.84
N LYS A 84 5.99 10.01 15.61
CA LYS A 84 5.09 10.75 16.51
C LYS A 84 3.63 10.35 16.32
N TYR A 85 3.19 10.26 15.06
CA TYR A 85 1.76 10.11 14.73
C TYR A 85 1.33 8.67 14.40
N PHE A 86 2.28 7.74 14.27
CA PHE A 86 1.96 6.34 14.00
C PHE A 86 2.50 5.41 15.11
N LYS A 87 1.77 4.33 15.34
CA LYS A 87 2.23 3.27 16.27
C LYS A 87 3.24 2.37 15.57
N VAL A 88 4.51 2.74 15.60
CA VAL A 88 5.59 2.02 14.94
C VAL A 88 6.14 0.88 15.79
N VAL A 89 6.64 -0.18 15.14
CA VAL A 89 7.33 -1.30 15.81
C VAL A 89 8.76 -0.89 16.15
N LYS A 90 9.43 -0.22 15.21
CA LYS A 90 10.78 0.35 15.40
C LYS A 90 10.73 1.80 14.95
N PRO A 91 11.37 2.71 15.69
CA PRO A 91 11.53 4.10 15.25
C PRO A 91 12.14 4.17 13.86
N ALA A 92 11.80 5.20 13.11
CA ALA A 92 12.46 5.50 11.85
C ALA A 92 13.94 5.79 12.14
N ASP A 93 14.82 5.14 11.43
CA ASP A 93 16.23 5.47 11.39
C ASP A 93 16.73 5.42 9.93
N ASN A 94 17.81 6.13 9.67
CA ASN A 94 18.36 6.27 8.31
C ASN A 94 19.04 4.97 7.82
N THR A 95 19.23 3.98 8.70
CA THR A 95 19.95 2.74 8.41
C THR A 95 19.02 1.59 8.03
N ILE A 96 17.72 1.72 8.21
CA ILE A 96 16.78 0.62 7.96
C ILE A 96 16.39 0.56 6.49
N THR A 97 17.18 -0.18 5.75
CA THR A 97 16.98 -0.44 4.31
C THR A 97 15.90 -1.49 4.02
N ASN A 98 15.41 -2.24 5.01
CA ASN A 98 14.72 -3.53 4.78
C ASN A 98 13.30 -3.61 5.34
N LYS A 99 12.52 -2.53 5.33
CA LYS A 99 11.09 -2.59 5.72
C LYS A 99 10.17 -2.89 4.54
N PHE A 100 10.70 -2.76 3.35
CA PHE A 100 10.05 -3.11 2.11
C PHE A 100 10.84 -4.23 1.43
N ASN A 101 10.16 -5.05 0.64
CA ASN A 101 10.84 -6.05 -0.16
C ASN A 101 11.78 -5.35 -1.16
N PRO A 102 13.00 -5.87 -1.39
CA PRO A 102 13.92 -5.28 -2.36
C PRO A 102 13.41 -5.38 -3.80
N THR A 103 12.49 -6.29 -4.09
CA THR A 103 11.98 -6.54 -5.44
C THR A 103 10.47 -6.67 -5.44
N TYR A 104 9.80 -5.75 -6.10
CA TYR A 104 8.36 -5.80 -6.38
C TYR A 104 8.11 -6.23 -7.82
N ARG A 105 6.94 -6.83 -8.04
CA ARG A 105 6.47 -7.20 -9.38
C ARG A 105 5.29 -6.35 -9.79
N SER A 106 5.10 -6.21 -11.10
CA SER A 106 3.87 -5.65 -11.66
C SER A 106 2.73 -6.66 -11.62
N LEU A 107 1.53 -6.22 -11.93
CA LEU A 107 0.37 -7.11 -12.10
C LEU A 107 0.59 -8.17 -13.19
N THR A 108 1.47 -7.91 -14.16
CA THR A 108 1.89 -8.87 -15.20
C THR A 108 3.08 -9.74 -14.79
N ASN A 109 3.45 -9.74 -13.51
CA ASN A 109 4.56 -10.52 -12.97
C ASN A 109 5.96 -10.11 -13.50
N THR A 110 6.10 -8.89 -14.02
CA THR A 110 7.40 -8.32 -14.40
C THR A 110 8.09 -7.73 -13.18
N ASP A 111 9.39 -7.95 -13.05
CA ASP A 111 10.19 -7.30 -12.01
C ASP A 111 10.25 -5.79 -12.27
N ILE A 112 9.89 -5.00 -11.26
CA ILE A 112 9.87 -3.53 -11.33
C ILE A 112 10.88 -2.90 -10.38
N GLY A 113 11.69 -3.73 -9.71
CA GLY A 113 12.62 -3.27 -8.69
C GLY A 113 11.92 -2.65 -7.48
N GLN A 114 12.59 -1.72 -6.83
CA GLN A 114 11.97 -0.95 -5.74
C GLN A 114 11.11 0.18 -6.31
N PRO A 115 9.91 0.43 -5.77
CA PRO A 115 9.10 1.58 -6.14
C PRO A 115 9.85 2.88 -5.84
N ILE A 116 9.71 3.88 -6.71
CA ILE A 116 10.41 5.19 -6.61
C ILE A 116 10.17 5.87 -5.25
N ALA A 117 8.98 5.72 -4.67
CA ALA A 117 8.68 6.29 -3.35
C ALA A 117 9.39 5.61 -2.17
N ILE A 118 10.17 4.55 -2.43
CA ILE A 118 11.01 3.89 -1.42
C ILE A 118 12.49 4.26 -1.64
N GLU A 119 12.75 5.39 -2.23
CA GLU A 119 14.10 5.91 -2.43
C GLU A 119 14.91 5.91 -1.12
N SER A 120 16.23 5.89 -1.26
CA SER A 120 17.15 5.94 -0.12
C SER A 120 16.89 7.12 0.83
N SER A 121 16.29 8.20 0.30
CA SER A 121 15.93 9.42 1.03
C SER A 121 14.53 9.40 1.66
N ALA A 122 13.76 8.32 1.55
CA ALA A 122 12.47 8.19 2.22
C ALA A 122 12.62 7.70 3.67
N ALA A 123 11.88 8.29 4.60
CA ALA A 123 11.72 7.73 5.94
C ALA A 123 10.83 6.48 5.87
N LYS A 124 11.23 5.40 6.55
CA LYS A 124 10.56 4.10 6.47
C LYS A 124 10.26 3.56 7.85
N VAL A 125 9.05 3.07 8.07
CA VAL A 125 8.63 2.45 9.33
C VAL A 125 7.79 1.20 9.08
N THR A 126 7.77 0.30 10.06
CA THR A 126 6.79 -0.78 10.14
C THR A 126 5.82 -0.46 11.28
N LEU A 127 4.53 -0.48 10.99
CA LEU A 127 3.48 -0.24 11.97
C LEU A 127 3.25 -1.48 12.83
N LYS A 128 2.75 -1.29 14.05
CA LYS A 128 2.35 -2.41 14.92
C LYS A 128 1.20 -3.25 14.33
N SER A 129 0.46 -2.69 13.39
CA SER A 129 -0.59 -3.38 12.63
C SER A 129 -0.07 -4.21 11.45
N GLY A 130 1.24 -4.16 11.16
CA GLY A 130 1.91 -5.02 10.19
C GLY A 130 2.29 -4.32 8.88
N GLU A 131 1.66 -3.18 8.55
CA GLU A 131 1.95 -2.45 7.32
C GLU A 131 3.35 -1.80 7.38
N ALA A 132 4.04 -1.71 6.24
CA ALA A 132 5.20 -0.85 6.09
C ALA A 132 4.80 0.46 5.41
N LEU A 133 5.31 1.59 5.94
CA LEU A 133 5.11 2.92 5.38
C LEU A 133 6.45 3.54 5.00
N GLY A 134 6.49 4.15 3.80
CA GLY A 134 7.58 5.02 3.36
C GLY A 134 7.05 6.42 3.10
N LEU A 135 7.68 7.45 3.67
CA LEU A 135 7.31 8.85 3.47
C LEU A 135 8.45 9.61 2.79
N TYR A 136 8.11 10.33 1.72
CA TYR A 136 9.03 11.15 0.94
C TYR A 136 8.37 12.46 0.55
N CYS A 137 8.82 13.59 1.12
CA CYS A 137 8.29 14.92 0.83
C CYS A 137 9.27 15.75 0.03
N PHE A 138 8.78 16.55 -0.89
CA PHE A 138 9.60 17.42 -1.73
C PHE A 138 8.79 18.53 -2.39
N SER A 139 9.48 19.55 -2.89
CA SER A 139 8.92 20.57 -3.77
C SER A 139 9.22 20.28 -5.24
N SER A 140 8.29 20.63 -6.12
CA SER A 140 8.37 20.41 -7.55
C SER A 140 7.96 21.67 -8.31
N ASN A 141 8.42 21.81 -9.55
CA ASN A 141 7.97 22.88 -10.44
C ASN A 141 6.59 22.63 -11.05
N SER A 142 6.10 21.38 -11.02
CA SER A 142 4.75 21.00 -11.48
C SER A 142 3.76 20.91 -10.32
N ALA A 143 2.49 21.19 -10.59
CA ALA A 143 1.43 21.09 -9.58
C ALA A 143 1.14 19.61 -9.19
N PRO A 144 0.84 19.35 -7.91
CA PRO A 144 1.02 20.25 -6.77
C PRO A 144 2.49 20.53 -6.53
N LYS A 145 2.82 21.78 -6.19
CA LYS A 145 4.22 22.20 -6.03
C LYS A 145 4.88 21.57 -4.81
N ARG A 146 4.13 21.43 -3.71
CA ARG A 146 4.57 20.81 -2.46
C ARG A 146 3.80 19.52 -2.27
N ARG A 147 4.50 18.40 -2.30
CA ARG A 147 3.86 17.08 -2.22
C ARG A 147 4.66 16.10 -1.39
N CYS A 148 3.94 15.13 -0.83
CA CYS A 148 4.57 13.97 -0.24
C CYS A 148 4.03 12.71 -0.91
N TYR A 149 4.89 11.71 -1.06
CA TYR A 149 4.51 10.36 -1.42
C TYR A 149 4.52 9.48 -0.17
N VAL A 150 3.44 8.75 0.04
CA VAL A 150 3.36 7.72 1.06
C VAL A 150 3.21 6.39 0.37
N THR A 151 4.27 5.60 0.38
CA THR A 151 4.22 4.22 -0.09
C THR A 151 3.78 3.33 1.06
N VAL A 152 2.83 2.48 0.79
CA VAL A 152 2.25 1.53 1.75
C VAL A 152 2.44 0.13 1.19
N ASP A 153 3.06 -0.74 1.96
CA ASP A 153 3.02 -2.18 1.76
C ASP A 153 2.17 -2.79 2.88
N ILE A 154 1.05 -3.39 2.49
CA ILE A 154 0.00 -3.83 3.42
C ILE A 154 0.45 -4.95 4.36
N ASN A 155 1.32 -5.82 3.89
CA ASN A 155 1.82 -6.97 4.62
C ASN A 155 3.35 -6.93 4.81
N SER A 156 3.95 -5.76 4.63
CA SER A 156 5.40 -5.52 4.76
C SER A 156 6.20 -6.37 3.75
N THR A 157 7.16 -7.17 4.23
CA THR A 157 8.00 -8.00 3.36
C THR A 157 7.36 -9.32 2.93
N ASP A 158 6.17 -9.64 3.44
CA ASP A 158 5.46 -10.85 3.08
C ASP A 158 4.87 -10.74 1.67
N GLY A 159 4.87 -11.85 0.93
CA GLY A 159 4.37 -11.85 -0.45
C GLY A 159 2.86 -11.63 -0.56
N PRO A 160 2.40 -11.25 -1.77
CA PRO A 160 3.04 -11.47 -3.07
C PRO A 160 3.98 -10.36 -3.57
N ASN A 161 4.08 -9.20 -2.90
CA ASN A 161 4.93 -8.07 -3.27
C ASN A 161 4.66 -7.56 -4.70
N ILE A 162 3.40 -7.27 -4.99
CA ILE A 162 2.91 -6.84 -6.30
C ILE A 162 2.35 -5.43 -6.22
N GLY A 163 2.95 -4.52 -6.99
CA GLY A 163 2.43 -3.16 -7.14
C GLY A 163 0.99 -3.14 -7.63
N GLY A 164 0.12 -2.46 -6.88
CA GLY A 164 -1.31 -2.44 -7.14
C GLY A 164 -2.10 -3.60 -6.54
N ARG A 165 -1.46 -4.52 -5.80
CA ARG A 165 -2.16 -5.60 -5.08
C ARG A 165 -1.96 -5.51 -3.57
N ASP A 166 -0.74 -5.48 -3.09
CA ASP A 166 -0.37 -5.32 -1.68
C ASP A 166 0.51 -4.08 -1.44
N MET A 167 1.11 -3.50 -2.48
CA MET A 167 1.86 -2.26 -2.41
C MET A 167 1.16 -1.15 -3.20
N PHE A 168 1.00 0.03 -2.56
CA PHE A 168 0.31 1.21 -3.09
C PHE A 168 1.05 2.48 -2.74
N ARG A 169 0.78 3.56 -3.49
CA ARG A 169 1.30 4.89 -3.20
C ARG A 169 0.19 5.92 -3.15
N PHE A 170 0.11 6.63 -2.02
CA PHE A 170 -0.68 7.84 -1.86
C PHE A 170 0.17 9.05 -2.22
N THR A 171 -0.48 10.07 -2.74
CA THR A 171 0.07 11.42 -2.88
C THR A 171 -0.67 12.33 -1.94
N ILE A 172 0.09 13.10 -1.15
CA ILE A 172 -0.42 14.19 -0.33
C ILE A 172 -0.11 15.49 -1.06
N ASP A 173 -1.13 16.31 -1.35
CA ASP A 173 -0.92 17.71 -1.64
C ASP A 173 -0.66 18.41 -0.29
N ALA A 174 0.58 18.83 -0.05
CA ALA A 174 0.96 19.35 1.23
C ALA A 174 0.40 20.78 1.51
N ASP A 175 -0.19 21.43 0.51
CA ASP A 175 -0.80 22.74 0.64
C ASP A 175 -2.30 22.69 0.95
N THR A 176 -2.98 21.64 0.50
CA THR A 176 -4.43 21.44 0.70
C THR A 176 -4.76 20.32 1.67
N ASN A 177 -3.77 19.51 2.05
CA ASN A 177 -3.89 18.26 2.82
C ASN A 177 -4.66 17.15 2.09
N ASP A 178 -4.94 17.30 0.79
CA ASP A 178 -5.62 16.29 0.01
C ASP A 178 -4.76 15.03 -0.14
N LEU A 179 -5.37 13.90 0.15
CA LEU A 179 -4.76 12.57 0.05
C LEU A 179 -5.44 11.78 -1.07
N TYR A 180 -4.68 11.45 -2.11
CA TYR A 180 -5.21 10.78 -3.31
C TYR A 180 -4.23 9.78 -3.93
N GLY A 181 -4.75 8.90 -4.79
CA GLY A 181 -3.93 8.03 -5.65
C GLY A 181 -3.54 8.76 -6.94
N VAL A 182 -2.40 8.40 -7.52
CA VAL A 182 -1.98 8.94 -8.83
C VAL A 182 -3.02 8.59 -9.90
N THR A 183 -3.43 9.60 -10.67
CA THR A 183 -4.49 9.50 -11.68
C THR A 183 -3.97 9.03 -13.03
N GLY A 184 -3.53 7.81 -13.15
CA GLY A 184 -3.15 7.19 -14.41
C GLY A 184 -3.91 5.88 -14.61
N TRP A 185 -5.15 5.92 -15.12
CA TRP A 185 -6.01 4.74 -15.29
C TRP A 185 -5.41 3.64 -16.14
N THR A 186 -4.59 4.03 -17.09
CA THR A 186 -3.85 3.12 -17.99
C THR A 186 -2.85 2.26 -17.23
N GLN A 187 -2.54 2.60 -15.99
CA GLN A 187 -1.54 1.92 -15.18
C GLN A 187 -2.10 0.78 -14.32
N CYS A 188 -3.42 0.63 -14.27
CA CYS A 188 -4.07 -0.48 -13.59
C CYS A 188 -5.12 -1.12 -14.48
N GLN A 189 -4.69 -1.94 -15.41
CA GLN A 189 -5.56 -2.67 -16.30
C GLN A 189 -5.94 -4.03 -15.70
N PRO A 190 -7.19 -4.50 -15.92
CA PRO A 190 -7.64 -5.81 -15.43
C PRO A 190 -6.84 -6.97 -16.02
N ASP A 191 -6.34 -6.82 -17.24
CA ASP A 191 -5.49 -7.79 -17.94
C ASP A 191 -4.02 -7.74 -17.50
N GLY A 192 -3.68 -6.82 -16.57
CA GLY A 192 -2.32 -6.62 -16.11
C GLY A 192 -1.41 -5.97 -17.14
N SER A 193 -1.94 -5.49 -18.28
CA SER A 193 -1.13 -4.79 -19.28
C SER A 193 -0.48 -3.55 -18.66
N LYS A 194 0.80 -3.36 -18.97
CA LYS A 194 1.60 -2.27 -18.46
C LYS A 194 1.81 -1.23 -19.58
N PRO A 195 1.34 0.00 -19.40
CA PRO A 195 1.79 1.09 -20.27
C PRO A 195 3.29 1.32 -20.07
N THR A 196 3.98 1.67 -21.13
CA THR A 196 5.39 2.07 -21.07
C THR A 196 5.57 3.21 -20.08
N GLY A 197 6.39 3.02 -19.05
CA GLY A 197 6.66 4.00 -18.00
C GLY A 197 5.91 3.80 -16.69
N ASP A 198 5.20 2.70 -16.51
CA ASP A 198 4.55 2.40 -15.23
C ASP A 198 5.55 1.88 -14.19
N GLU A 199 5.63 2.61 -13.12
CA GLU A 199 6.47 2.33 -11.97
C GLU A 199 5.63 1.69 -10.86
N GLY A 200 5.26 0.43 -11.03
CA GLY A 200 4.80 -0.39 -9.92
C GLY A 200 3.37 -0.20 -9.46
N GLY A 201 2.40 0.00 -10.36
CA GLY A 201 0.97 -0.09 -10.00
C GLY A 201 0.42 1.11 -9.22
N HIS A 202 1.07 2.26 -9.30
CA HIS A 202 0.64 3.48 -8.59
C HIS A 202 -0.77 3.94 -8.95
N GLY A 203 -1.20 3.76 -10.20
CA GLY A 203 -2.54 4.10 -10.66
C GLY A 203 -3.65 3.22 -10.12
N CYS A 204 -3.32 2.04 -9.58
CA CYS A 204 -4.30 1.13 -9.02
C CYS A 204 -5.00 1.68 -7.79
N LEU A 205 -4.31 2.48 -6.97
CA LEU A 205 -4.91 3.11 -5.80
C LEU A 205 -6.06 4.05 -6.20
N ALA A 206 -5.84 4.93 -7.19
CA ALA A 206 -6.89 5.84 -7.67
C ALA A 206 -8.12 5.09 -8.18
N ARG A 207 -7.91 3.96 -8.86
CA ARG A 207 -9.00 3.08 -9.30
C ARG A 207 -9.75 2.45 -8.13
N ILE A 208 -9.05 1.88 -7.16
CA ILE A 208 -9.66 1.31 -5.95
C ILE A 208 -10.50 2.37 -5.21
N MET A 209 -9.97 3.59 -5.04
CA MET A 209 -10.69 4.69 -4.38
C MET A 209 -11.98 5.07 -5.15
N LYS A 210 -11.92 5.17 -6.47
CA LYS A 210 -13.09 5.47 -7.32
C LYS A 210 -14.12 4.34 -7.29
N ASP A 211 -13.68 3.08 -7.24
CA ASP A 211 -14.52 1.90 -7.20
C ASP A 211 -15.00 1.56 -5.75
N ASN A 212 -15.13 2.58 -4.88
CA ASN A 212 -15.56 2.45 -3.49
C ASN A 212 -14.72 1.46 -2.67
N TRP A 213 -13.41 1.49 -2.85
CA TRP A 213 -12.46 0.60 -2.17
C TRP A 213 -12.64 -0.88 -2.55
N VAL A 214 -12.98 -1.13 -3.79
CA VAL A 214 -13.07 -2.49 -4.35
C VAL A 214 -11.97 -2.72 -5.39
N MET A 215 -11.28 -3.85 -5.28
CA MET A 215 -10.24 -4.27 -6.21
C MET A 215 -10.85 -5.14 -7.32
N ASN A 216 -11.23 -4.52 -8.44
CA ASN A 216 -11.96 -5.14 -9.57
C ASN A 216 -11.04 -5.64 -10.71
N TYR A 217 -9.77 -5.93 -10.43
CA TYR A 217 -8.79 -6.36 -11.44
C TYR A 217 -7.93 -7.51 -10.92
#